data_d171584a46e511b4f05b17911a676f7a
#
_entry.id   d171584a46e511b4f05b17911a676f7a
#
_cell.length_a   1.000
_cell.length_b   1.000
_cell.length_c   1.000
_cell.angle_alpha   90.00
_cell.angle_beta   90.00
_cell.angle_gamma   90.00
#
_symmetry.space_group_name_H-M   'P 1'
#
loop_
_entity.id
_entity.type
_entity.pdbx_description
1 polymer ?
#
loop_
_entity_poly.entity_id
_entity_poly.type
_entity_poly.pdbx_seq_one_letter_code
_entity_poly.pdbx_strand_id
1 'polypeptide(L)'
;MKGLILVNAYTKSEHELNQPRRIQAELEGLGVKCELLRNDFVPAYISGYASGGVRSDAASAYDFCVYLDKDPYCSHLLEKTGLRLFNSADAVEVCDDKMRTHIALAGIVPMPKTVASPLCYTEHAPVSEQFLSQTEQLLGYPVVVKECYGSLGKGVYLAHERKELVSLAAKLQRVPH
;
A
#
# COMPACT_ATOMS: atom_id res chain seq x y z
N MET A 1 13.55 25.71 5.64
CA MET A 1 13.05 24.36 5.22
C MET A 1 11.65 24.52 4.67
N LYS A 2 11.37 23.93 3.52
CA LYS A 2 10.07 23.96 2.86
C LYS A 2 9.57 22.52 2.67
N GLY A 3 8.44 22.19 3.29
CA GLY A 3 7.82 20.86 3.23
C GLY A 3 6.69 20.81 2.20
N LEU A 4 6.47 19.64 1.63
CA LEU A 4 5.32 19.29 0.84
C LEU A 4 4.46 18.29 1.64
N ILE A 5 3.15 18.48 1.65
CA ILE A 5 2.19 17.48 2.10
C ILE A 5 1.42 17.06 0.87
N LEU A 6 1.53 15.80 0.47
CA LEU A 6 0.97 15.31 -0.78
C LEU A 6 -0.16 14.32 -0.52
N VAL A 7 -1.31 14.59 -1.11
CA VAL A 7 -2.50 13.74 -1.05
C VAL A 7 -2.91 13.28 -2.45
N ASN A 8 -3.78 12.29 -2.53
CA ASN A 8 -4.27 11.78 -3.81
C ASN A 8 -5.04 12.85 -4.61
N ALA A 9 -4.86 12.88 -5.92
CA ALA A 9 -5.54 13.78 -6.85
C ALA A 9 -7.06 13.73 -6.76
N TYR A 10 -7.59 12.56 -6.41
CA TYR A 10 -9.03 12.30 -6.32
C TYR A 10 -9.63 12.51 -4.93
N THR A 11 -8.83 12.97 -3.95
CA THR A 11 -9.33 13.33 -2.63
C THR A 11 -10.32 14.50 -2.74
N LYS A 12 -11.59 14.25 -2.43
CA LYS A 12 -12.68 15.22 -2.57
C LYS A 12 -13.32 15.61 -1.25
N SER A 13 -13.22 14.75 -0.25
CA SER A 13 -13.88 14.91 1.03
C SER A 13 -13.09 15.87 1.93
N GLU A 14 -13.77 16.87 2.49
CA GLU A 14 -13.19 17.73 3.52
C GLU A 14 -12.72 16.93 4.75
N HIS A 15 -13.42 15.85 5.06
CA HIS A 15 -13.04 14.96 6.15
C HIS A 15 -11.66 14.31 5.90
N GLU A 16 -11.36 13.90 4.67
CA GLU A 16 -10.07 13.33 4.29
C GLU A 16 -8.93 14.36 4.36
N LEU A 17 -9.24 15.66 4.20
CA LEU A 17 -8.28 16.74 4.28
C LEU A 17 -8.01 17.23 5.71
N ASN A 18 -8.79 16.80 6.71
CA ASN A 18 -8.58 17.23 8.09
C ASN A 18 -7.21 16.81 8.64
N GLN A 19 -6.79 15.57 8.41
CA GLN A 19 -5.48 15.09 8.84
C GLN A 19 -4.32 15.85 8.14
N PRO A 20 -4.29 15.96 6.79
CA PRO A 20 -3.29 16.75 6.08
C PRO A 20 -3.17 18.20 6.57
N ARG A 21 -4.30 18.88 6.76
CA ARG A 21 -4.33 20.27 7.25
C ARG A 21 -3.81 20.40 8.69
N ARG A 22 -4.12 19.41 9.54
CA ARG A 22 -3.59 19.40 10.90
C ARG A 22 -2.07 19.20 10.89
N ILE A 23 -1.55 18.31 10.05
CA ILE A 23 -0.10 18.12 9.89
C ILE A 23 0.54 19.41 9.40
N GLN A 24 -0.08 20.11 8.44
CA GLN A 24 0.40 21.40 7.94
C GLN A 24 0.49 22.43 9.07
N ALA A 25 -0.58 22.60 9.84
CA ALA A 25 -0.63 23.58 10.93
C ALA A 25 0.43 23.28 12.03
N GLU A 26 0.64 22.01 12.39
CA GLU A 26 1.66 21.62 13.37
C GLU A 26 3.08 21.90 12.86
N LEU A 27 3.37 21.60 11.59
CA LEU A 27 4.67 21.90 10.99
C LEU A 27 4.92 23.41 10.87
N GLU A 28 3.91 24.18 10.50
CA GLU A 28 3.98 25.65 10.45
C GLU A 28 4.21 26.24 11.85
N GLY A 29 3.58 25.67 12.89
CA GLY A 29 3.83 26.02 14.30
C GLY A 29 5.27 25.77 14.74
N LEU A 30 5.97 24.83 14.12
CA LEU A 30 7.39 24.54 14.30
C LEU A 30 8.32 25.39 13.41
N GLY A 31 7.78 26.36 12.66
CA GLY A 31 8.54 27.23 11.77
C GLY A 31 8.89 26.62 10.40
N VAL A 32 8.27 25.51 10.02
CA VAL A 32 8.46 24.89 8.71
C VAL A 32 7.37 25.36 7.75
N LYS A 33 7.75 25.97 6.64
CA LYS A 33 6.78 26.32 5.58
C LYS A 33 6.32 25.04 4.89
N CYS A 34 5.01 24.80 4.87
CA CYS A 34 4.43 23.62 4.25
C CYS A 34 3.35 23.97 3.23
N GLU A 35 3.36 23.29 2.10
CA GLU A 35 2.30 23.37 1.10
C GLU A 35 1.56 22.04 1.04
N LEU A 36 0.23 22.10 1.05
CA LEU A 36 -0.65 20.94 0.86
C LEU A 36 -1.10 20.91 -0.59
N LEU A 37 -0.66 19.91 -1.33
CA LEU A 37 -0.97 19.73 -2.74
C LEU A 37 -1.53 18.32 -3.02
N ARG A 38 -2.17 18.18 -4.17
CA ARG A 38 -2.54 16.90 -4.76
C ARG A 38 -1.40 16.38 -5.64
N ASN A 39 -1.30 15.05 -5.79
CA ASN A 39 -0.18 14.44 -6.51
C ASN A 39 -0.14 14.75 -8.01
N ASP A 40 -1.26 15.16 -8.61
CA ASP A 40 -1.32 15.66 -10.00
C ASP A 40 -0.67 17.05 -10.20
N PHE A 41 -0.44 17.81 -9.12
CA PHE A 41 0.28 19.08 -9.17
C PHE A 41 1.81 18.93 -9.08
N VAL A 42 2.31 17.72 -8.77
CA VAL A 42 3.74 17.44 -8.61
C VAL A 42 4.14 16.26 -9.48
N PRO A 43 4.00 16.38 -10.81
CA PRO A 43 4.32 15.28 -11.70
C PRO A 43 5.80 14.97 -11.68
N ALA A 44 6.14 13.68 -11.60
CA ALA A 44 7.48 13.18 -11.82
C ALA A 44 7.48 12.28 -13.07
N TYR A 45 8.53 12.35 -13.87
CA TYR A 45 8.62 11.65 -15.14
C TYR A 45 10.00 11.06 -15.37
N ILE A 46 10.06 10.03 -16.19
CA ILE A 46 11.30 9.39 -16.60
C ILE A 46 11.81 10.10 -17.85
N SER A 47 12.99 10.69 -17.77
CA SER A 47 13.69 11.28 -18.90
C SER A 47 14.46 10.17 -19.66
N GLY A 48 14.13 9.97 -20.95
CA GLY A 48 14.43 8.77 -21.73
C GLY A 48 15.87 8.59 -22.23
N TYR A 49 16.89 9.31 -21.73
CA TYR A 49 18.27 9.21 -22.21
C TYR A 49 19.23 8.73 -21.12
N ALA A 50 20.38 8.17 -21.54
CA ALA A 50 21.37 7.55 -20.64
C ALA A 50 21.91 8.49 -19.54
N SER A 51 21.93 9.81 -19.77
CA SER A 51 22.22 10.84 -18.77
C SER A 51 20.97 11.36 -18.07
N GLY A 52 19.81 10.81 -18.42
CA GLY A 52 18.52 11.15 -17.84
C GLY A 52 18.32 10.48 -16.47
N GLY A 53 17.13 10.51 -16.02
CA GLY A 53 16.71 9.92 -14.75
C GLY A 53 15.27 10.30 -14.50
N VAL A 54 14.84 10.22 -13.27
CA VAL A 54 13.53 10.74 -12.87
C VAL A 54 13.69 12.22 -12.55
N ARG A 55 12.75 13.03 -13.03
CA ARG A 55 12.72 14.48 -12.83
C ARG A 55 11.33 14.93 -12.37
N SER A 56 11.32 15.98 -11.58
CA SER A 56 10.13 16.74 -11.24
C SER A 56 10.55 18.16 -10.87
N ASP A 57 10.25 19.10 -11.71
CA ASP A 57 10.58 20.52 -11.45
C ASP A 57 9.83 21.04 -10.23
N ALA A 58 8.59 20.59 -10.05
CA ALA A 58 7.77 20.94 -8.90
C ALA A 58 8.36 20.37 -7.59
N ALA A 59 8.82 19.11 -7.59
CA ALA A 59 9.38 18.46 -6.41
C ALA A 59 10.68 19.12 -5.94
N SER A 60 11.48 19.67 -6.85
CA SER A 60 12.76 20.33 -6.55
C SER A 60 12.63 21.57 -5.65
N ALA A 61 11.42 22.11 -5.52
CA ALA A 61 11.13 23.26 -4.65
C ALA A 61 11.02 22.90 -3.17
N TYR A 62 11.07 21.60 -2.80
CA TYR A 62 10.83 21.12 -1.44
C TYR A 62 12.01 20.32 -0.90
N ASP A 63 12.24 20.44 0.41
CA ASP A 63 13.27 19.71 1.14
C ASP A 63 12.80 18.31 1.55
N PHE A 64 11.50 18.12 1.73
CA PHE A 64 10.86 16.84 2.08
C PHE A 64 9.37 16.81 1.70
N CYS A 65 8.80 15.61 1.70
CA CYS A 65 7.38 15.39 1.48
C CYS A 65 6.78 14.48 2.56
N VAL A 66 5.68 14.93 3.18
CA VAL A 66 4.78 14.05 3.94
C VAL A 66 3.80 13.45 2.92
N TYR A 67 4.03 12.19 2.56
CA TYR A 67 3.28 11.49 1.52
C TYR A 67 2.10 10.75 2.14
N LEU A 68 0.89 11.23 1.87
CA LEU A 68 -0.36 10.69 2.43
C LEU A 68 -1.21 10.00 1.36
N ASP A 69 -0.55 9.25 0.50
CA ASP A 69 -1.16 8.46 -0.57
C ASP A 69 -0.51 7.07 -0.62
N LYS A 70 -1.08 6.19 -1.44
CA LYS A 70 -0.61 4.81 -1.65
C LYS A 70 -0.23 4.52 -3.10
N ASP A 71 -0.18 5.54 -3.95
CA ASP A 71 0.27 5.39 -5.34
C ASP A 71 1.77 5.06 -5.38
N PRO A 72 2.14 3.80 -5.71
CA PRO A 72 3.54 3.38 -5.69
C PRO A 72 4.36 4.03 -6.81
N TYR A 73 3.73 4.32 -7.95
CA TYR A 73 4.45 4.95 -9.07
C TYR A 73 4.82 6.39 -8.71
N CYS A 74 3.88 7.15 -8.16
CA CYS A 74 4.13 8.51 -7.73
C CYS A 74 5.21 8.56 -6.65
N SER A 75 5.10 7.76 -5.60
CA SER A 75 6.05 7.77 -4.49
C SER A 75 7.46 7.37 -4.91
N HIS A 76 7.62 6.28 -5.65
CA HIS A 76 8.94 5.85 -6.15
C HIS A 76 9.56 6.85 -7.13
N LEU A 77 8.75 7.45 -8.03
CA LEU A 77 9.24 8.49 -8.93
C LEU A 77 9.73 9.72 -8.14
N LEU A 78 8.99 10.16 -7.14
CA LEU A 78 9.39 11.30 -6.30
C LEU A 78 10.68 11.02 -5.52
N GLU A 79 10.84 9.84 -4.91
CA GLU A 79 12.09 9.48 -4.24
C GLU A 79 13.28 9.43 -5.22
N LYS A 80 13.05 8.97 -6.46
CA LYS A 80 14.09 8.97 -7.49
C LYS A 80 14.53 10.36 -7.94
N THR A 81 13.73 11.41 -7.68
CA THR A 81 14.18 12.80 -7.87
C THR A 81 15.12 13.28 -6.75
N GLY A 82 15.29 12.52 -5.68
CA GLY A 82 16.01 12.89 -4.47
C GLY A 82 15.14 13.51 -3.38
N LEU A 83 13.84 13.66 -3.59
CA LEU A 83 12.91 14.17 -2.58
C LEU A 83 12.73 13.12 -1.48
N ARG A 84 12.96 13.51 -0.23
CA ARG A 84 12.76 12.63 0.93
C ARG A 84 11.29 12.51 1.28
N LEU A 85 10.74 11.31 1.25
CA LEU A 85 9.36 11.02 1.62
C LEU A 85 9.24 10.53 3.06
N PHE A 86 8.15 10.90 3.71
CA PHE A 86 7.67 10.38 4.99
C PHE A 86 6.20 9.91 4.82
N ASN A 87 5.94 8.58 4.82
CA ASN A 87 6.91 7.50 4.87
C ASN A 87 7.56 7.26 3.50
N SER A 88 8.66 6.47 3.47
CA SER A 88 9.31 6.08 2.22
C SER A 88 8.38 5.26 1.34
N ALA A 89 8.61 5.29 0.03
CA ALA A 89 7.83 4.55 -0.96
C ALA A 89 7.79 3.04 -0.64
N ASP A 90 8.95 2.44 -0.37
CA ASP A 90 9.05 1.02 0.00
C ASP A 90 8.26 0.68 1.26
N ALA A 91 8.32 1.54 2.30
CA ALA A 91 7.58 1.30 3.53
C ALA A 91 6.05 1.33 3.30
N VAL A 92 5.56 2.29 2.52
CA VAL A 92 4.14 2.40 2.17
C VAL A 92 3.70 1.18 1.38
N GLU A 93 4.46 0.78 0.35
CA GLU A 93 4.13 -0.36 -0.51
C GLU A 93 4.11 -1.68 0.27
N VAL A 94 5.10 -1.91 1.13
CA VAL A 94 5.14 -3.10 1.98
C VAL A 94 3.98 -3.13 2.97
N CYS A 95 3.63 -2.00 3.57
CA CYS A 95 2.54 -1.91 4.55
C CYS A 95 1.14 -1.98 3.92
N ASP A 96 0.99 -1.64 2.64
CA ASP A 96 -0.30 -1.71 1.95
C ASP A 96 -0.69 -3.14 1.57
N ASP A 97 0.29 -4.04 1.41
CA ASP A 97 0.08 -5.47 1.18
C ASP A 97 0.29 -6.28 2.46
N LYS A 98 -0.78 -6.93 2.96
CA LYS A 98 -0.74 -7.71 4.20
C LYS A 98 0.27 -8.85 4.15
N MET A 99 0.42 -9.51 3.00
CA MET A 99 1.37 -10.62 2.89
C MET A 99 2.81 -10.12 2.82
N ARG A 100 3.09 -9.05 2.11
CA ARG A 100 4.42 -8.40 2.10
C ARG A 100 4.79 -7.90 3.49
N THR A 101 3.83 -7.32 4.25
CA THR A 101 4.03 -6.96 5.66
C THR A 101 4.41 -8.16 6.51
N HIS A 102 3.71 -9.29 6.37
CA HIS A 102 4.03 -10.52 7.10
C HIS A 102 5.43 -11.04 6.74
N ILE A 103 5.81 -11.04 5.47
CA ILE A 103 7.15 -11.45 5.02
C ILE A 103 8.23 -10.54 5.61
N ALA A 104 8.04 -9.22 5.54
CA ALA A 104 9.01 -8.25 6.04
C ALA A 104 9.23 -8.34 7.56
N LEU A 105 8.19 -8.69 8.31
CA LEU A 105 8.22 -8.78 9.77
C LEU A 105 8.49 -10.19 10.30
N ALA A 106 8.62 -11.20 9.41
CA ALA A 106 8.87 -12.58 9.81
C ALA A 106 10.16 -12.70 10.62
N GLY A 107 10.06 -13.32 11.80
CA GLY A 107 11.18 -13.45 12.74
C GLY A 107 11.54 -12.18 13.54
N ILE A 108 10.88 -11.06 13.29
CA ILE A 108 11.10 -9.79 14.01
C ILE A 108 10.05 -9.60 15.10
N VAL A 109 8.79 -9.87 14.78
CA VAL A 109 7.67 -9.75 15.73
C VAL A 109 6.85 -11.04 15.79
N PRO A 110 6.19 -11.34 16.93
CA PRO A 110 5.24 -12.45 17.01
C PRO A 110 4.07 -12.24 16.03
N MET A 111 3.79 -13.25 15.23
CA MET A 111 2.70 -13.21 14.25
C MET A 111 1.95 -14.55 14.22
N PRO A 112 0.64 -14.57 13.88
CA PRO A 112 -0.06 -15.81 13.65
C PRO A 112 0.53 -16.56 12.46
N LYS A 113 0.40 -17.89 12.46
CA LYS A 113 0.72 -18.69 11.27
C LYS A 113 -0.08 -18.17 10.08
N THR A 114 0.60 -17.94 8.98
CA THR A 114 -0.01 -17.36 7.77
C THR A 114 0.48 -18.13 6.55
N VAL A 115 -0.42 -18.41 5.63
CA VAL A 115 -0.16 -19.09 4.37
C VAL A 115 -0.63 -18.20 3.23
N ALA A 116 0.22 -18.01 2.22
CA ALA A 116 -0.15 -17.31 1.00
C ALA A 116 -0.83 -18.25 0.02
N SER A 117 -1.96 -17.84 -0.55
CA SER A 117 -2.55 -18.56 -1.68
C SER A 117 -1.65 -18.42 -2.92
N PRO A 118 -1.49 -19.50 -3.73
CA PRO A 118 -0.88 -19.37 -5.03
C PRO A 118 -1.61 -18.35 -5.90
N LEU A 119 -0.87 -17.61 -6.74
CA LEU A 119 -1.47 -16.74 -7.74
C LEU A 119 -2.20 -17.57 -8.80
N CYS A 120 -3.40 -17.16 -9.15
CA CYS A 120 -4.21 -17.81 -10.17
C CYS A 120 -4.31 -16.90 -11.39
N TYR A 121 -3.71 -17.32 -12.50
CA TYR A 121 -3.71 -16.60 -13.78
C TYR A 121 -4.80 -17.08 -14.74
N THR A 122 -5.56 -18.10 -14.34
CA THR A 122 -6.59 -18.71 -15.19
C THR A 122 -7.96 -18.35 -14.66
N GLU A 123 -8.76 -17.69 -15.49
CA GLU A 123 -10.15 -17.39 -15.14
C GLU A 123 -10.93 -18.67 -14.82
N HIS A 124 -11.74 -18.64 -13.77
CA HIS A 124 -12.60 -19.74 -13.34
C HIS A 124 -11.88 -21.06 -13.00
N ALA A 125 -10.55 -21.04 -12.80
CA ALA A 125 -9.86 -22.22 -12.33
C ALA A 125 -10.41 -22.67 -10.96
N PRO A 126 -10.54 -23.99 -10.72
CA PRO A 126 -10.88 -24.48 -9.39
C PRO A 126 -9.75 -24.15 -8.40
N VAL A 127 -10.11 -23.93 -7.14
CA VAL A 127 -9.11 -23.76 -6.08
C VAL A 127 -8.29 -25.06 -5.96
N SER A 128 -6.99 -24.92 -5.81
CA SER A 128 -6.10 -26.07 -5.69
C SER A 128 -6.45 -26.91 -4.44
N GLU A 129 -6.83 -28.15 -4.65
CA GLU A 129 -7.11 -29.11 -3.57
C GLU A 129 -5.89 -29.34 -2.66
N GLN A 130 -4.69 -29.37 -3.26
CA GLN A 130 -3.46 -29.49 -2.50
C GLN A 130 -3.22 -28.28 -1.60
N PHE A 131 -3.44 -27.08 -2.10
CA PHE A 131 -3.34 -25.84 -1.29
C PHE A 131 -4.34 -25.85 -0.13
N LEU A 132 -5.58 -26.23 -0.38
CA LEU A 132 -6.62 -26.32 0.66
C LEU A 132 -6.22 -27.30 1.75
N SER A 133 -5.82 -28.52 1.37
CA SER A 133 -5.44 -29.56 2.32
C SER A 133 -4.20 -29.19 3.16
N GLN A 134 -3.21 -28.57 2.54
CA GLN A 134 -2.04 -28.06 3.26
C GLN A 134 -2.41 -26.92 4.22
N THR A 135 -3.29 -26.01 3.80
CA THR A 135 -3.75 -24.91 4.65
C THR A 135 -4.49 -25.44 5.88
N GLU A 136 -5.39 -26.41 5.70
CA GLU A 136 -6.09 -27.07 6.81
C GLU A 136 -5.13 -27.76 7.78
N GLN A 137 -4.17 -28.50 7.25
CA GLN A 137 -3.18 -29.20 8.08
C GLN A 137 -2.31 -28.23 8.90
N LEU A 138 -1.94 -27.08 8.32
CA LEU A 138 -1.05 -26.11 8.95
C LEU A 138 -1.75 -25.20 9.95
N LEU A 139 -2.99 -24.79 9.66
CA LEU A 139 -3.70 -23.75 10.39
C LEU A 139 -4.84 -24.31 11.27
N GLY A 140 -5.53 -25.36 10.82
CA GLY A 140 -6.78 -25.82 11.43
C GLY A 140 -7.92 -24.83 11.19
N TYR A 141 -9.05 -25.05 11.87
CA TYR A 141 -10.20 -24.14 11.85
C TYR A 141 -10.45 -23.52 13.23
N PRO A 142 -10.98 -22.29 13.31
CA PRO A 142 -11.37 -21.40 12.21
C PRO A 142 -10.16 -20.74 11.53
N VAL A 143 -10.27 -20.45 10.22
CA VAL A 143 -9.25 -19.78 9.43
C VAL A 143 -9.72 -18.37 9.04
N VAL A 144 -8.87 -17.37 9.23
CA VAL A 144 -9.11 -16.02 8.74
C VAL A 144 -8.53 -15.87 7.33
N VAL A 145 -9.39 -15.62 6.36
CA VAL A 145 -9.03 -15.37 4.95
C VAL A 145 -9.05 -13.88 4.70
N LYS A 146 -7.96 -13.36 4.11
CA LYS A 146 -7.82 -11.91 3.88
C LYS A 146 -7.38 -11.63 2.45
N GLU A 147 -7.93 -10.59 1.85
CA GLU A 147 -7.32 -9.97 0.68
C GLU A 147 -6.00 -9.31 1.08
N CYS A 148 -4.98 -9.43 0.23
CA CYS A 148 -3.67 -8.81 0.50
C CYS A 148 -3.79 -7.30 0.63
N TYR A 149 -4.53 -6.67 -0.27
CA TYR A 149 -4.81 -5.24 -0.25
C TYR A 149 -6.12 -4.91 0.46
N GLY A 150 -6.32 -3.65 0.79
CA GLY A 150 -7.54 -3.15 1.42
C GLY A 150 -7.37 -2.77 2.89
N SER A 151 -8.24 -1.86 3.33
CA SER A 151 -8.20 -1.21 4.66
C SER A 151 -9.52 -1.36 5.41
N LEU A 152 -9.54 -0.98 6.68
CA LEU A 152 -10.74 -0.88 7.52
C LEU A 152 -11.54 -2.20 7.65
N GLY A 153 -10.83 -3.34 7.63
CA GLY A 153 -11.48 -4.65 7.78
C GLY A 153 -12.22 -5.15 6.52
N LYS A 154 -12.26 -4.38 5.46
CA LYS A 154 -12.81 -4.84 4.18
C LYS A 154 -11.90 -5.95 3.62
N GLY A 155 -12.52 -7.00 3.04
CA GLY A 155 -11.77 -8.14 2.52
C GLY A 155 -11.18 -9.06 3.59
N VAL A 156 -11.76 -9.09 4.80
CA VAL A 156 -11.41 -10.01 5.90
C VAL A 156 -12.60 -10.89 6.21
N TYR A 157 -12.41 -12.20 6.14
CA TYR A 157 -13.45 -13.21 6.27
C TYR A 157 -13.02 -14.30 7.24
N LEU A 158 -13.98 -14.98 7.85
CA LEU A 158 -13.76 -16.14 8.71
C LEU A 158 -14.34 -17.38 8.05
N ALA A 159 -13.57 -18.47 8.01
CA ALA A 159 -14.00 -19.79 7.58
C ALA A 159 -13.93 -20.75 8.75
N HIS A 160 -15.05 -21.39 9.09
CA HIS A 160 -15.15 -22.35 10.19
C HIS A 160 -14.96 -23.80 9.72
N GLU A 161 -15.09 -24.02 8.42
CA GLU A 161 -14.97 -25.34 7.81
C GLU A 161 -14.46 -25.25 6.37
N ARG A 162 -14.09 -26.43 5.81
CA ARG A 162 -13.55 -26.55 4.43
C ARG A 162 -14.45 -25.91 3.37
N LYS A 163 -15.77 -26.11 3.46
CA LYS A 163 -16.71 -25.59 2.47
C LYS A 163 -16.68 -24.06 2.39
N GLU A 164 -16.60 -23.41 3.54
CA GLU A 164 -16.49 -21.94 3.62
C GLU A 164 -15.13 -21.48 3.09
N LEU A 165 -14.03 -22.16 3.45
CA LEU A 165 -12.69 -21.85 2.94
C LEU A 165 -12.63 -21.95 1.42
N VAL A 166 -13.17 -23.02 0.83
CA VAL A 166 -13.23 -23.21 -0.63
C VAL A 166 -14.02 -22.07 -1.29
N SER A 167 -15.19 -21.72 -0.75
CA SER A 167 -16.03 -20.65 -1.27
C SER A 167 -15.32 -19.29 -1.26
N LEU A 168 -14.66 -18.96 -0.14
CA LEU A 168 -13.92 -17.71 0.01
C LEU A 168 -12.69 -17.67 -0.91
N ALA A 169 -11.91 -18.74 -0.95
CA ALA A 169 -10.75 -18.84 -1.84
C ALA A 169 -11.15 -18.72 -3.32
N ALA A 170 -12.22 -19.39 -3.75
CA ALA A 170 -12.74 -19.28 -5.10
C ALA A 170 -13.25 -17.88 -5.43
N LYS A 171 -13.83 -17.18 -4.46
CA LYS A 171 -14.26 -15.78 -4.63
C LYS A 171 -13.06 -14.85 -4.81
N LEU A 172 -12.04 -15.00 -3.98
CA LEU A 172 -10.92 -14.06 -3.91
C LEU A 172 -9.88 -14.28 -5.02
N GLN A 173 -9.63 -15.53 -5.44
CA GLN A 173 -8.69 -15.80 -6.52
C GLN A 173 -9.14 -15.27 -7.90
N ARG A 174 -10.39 -14.82 -8.03
CA ARG A 174 -10.96 -14.27 -9.27
C ARG A 174 -10.80 -12.75 -9.40
N VAL A 175 -10.22 -12.10 -8.41
CA VAL A 175 -9.97 -10.67 -8.48
C VAL A 175 -8.78 -10.47 -9.41
N PRO A 176 -8.93 -9.80 -10.56
CA PRO A 176 -7.81 -9.47 -11.43
C PRO A 176 -6.85 -8.54 -10.70
N HIS A 177 -5.58 -8.75 -10.90
CA HIS A 177 -4.50 -7.91 -10.40
C HIS A 177 -4.27 -6.74 -11.34
#